data_7421de0681dbbdb32ce780be8496b065
#
_entry.id   7421de0681dbbdb32ce780be8496b065
#
_cell.length_a   1.000
_cell.length_b   1.000
_cell.length_c   1.000
_cell.angle_alpha   90.00
_cell.angle_beta   90.00
_cell.angle_gamma   90.00
#
_symmetry.space_group_name_H-M   'P 1'
#
loop_
_entity.id
_entity.type
_entity.pdbx_description
1 polymer ?
#
loop_
_entity_poly.entity_id
_entity_poly.type
_entity_poly.pdbx_seq_one_letter_code
_entity_poly.pdbx_strand_id
1 'polypeptide(L)'
;SDVYKRQIDNTGAPVNGAVMNPVGLLNMNDSQSTVKRFIGNIDADYRLHFFPDLKLHATLGYDYAQGKGSVYVPAEAAQNYTTSGLDYSYGPQKKENRLLTLYANYNKLVESIKSSFDVTAGYDYQYWKSTTPLYSEMNTLGEIQKTSKASDERHVLLSYYGRLNYSFNSRYMLTTTVRRDATSRFAKNVR
;
A
#
# COMPACT_ATOMS: atom_id res chain seq x y z
N SER A 1 2.04 42.90 7.07
CA SER A 1 3.48 43.16 6.94
C SER A 1 4.25 42.99 8.24
N ASP A 2 3.70 43.36 9.41
CA ASP A 2 4.41 43.29 10.70
C ASP A 2 4.58 41.89 11.29
N VAL A 3 3.76 40.94 10.86
CA VAL A 3 3.86 39.55 11.31
C VAL A 3 5.12 38.86 10.77
N TYR A 4 5.60 39.25 9.61
CA TYR A 4 6.86 38.76 9.03
C TYR A 4 8.10 39.39 9.70
N LYS A 5 8.03 40.66 10.10
CA LYS A 5 9.15 41.41 10.69
C LYS A 5 9.58 40.94 12.07
N ARG A 6 8.70 40.28 12.82
CA ARG A 6 9.04 39.78 14.18
C ARG A 6 9.92 38.54 14.20
N GLN A 7 10.16 37.92 13.07
CA GLN A 7 10.92 36.67 12.96
C GLN A 7 12.28 36.85 12.31
N ILE A 8 12.59 38.03 11.86
CA ILE A 8 13.89 38.41 11.29
C ILE A 8 14.54 39.50 12.15
N ASP A 9 15.84 39.43 12.29
CA ASP A 9 16.66 40.44 12.96
C ASP A 9 16.92 41.63 12.02
N ASN A 10 17.70 42.59 12.50
CA ASN A 10 18.06 43.79 11.73
C ASN A 10 18.95 43.50 10.49
N THR A 11 19.44 42.26 10.36
CA THR A 11 20.25 41.78 9.22
C THR A 11 19.41 41.02 8.20
N GLY A 12 18.14 40.80 8.49
CA GLY A 12 17.20 40.00 7.68
C GLY A 12 17.28 38.49 7.97
N ALA A 13 18.08 38.07 8.95
CA ALA A 13 18.14 36.65 9.35
C ALA A 13 17.01 36.28 10.32
N PRO A 14 16.55 35.04 10.33
CA PRO A 14 15.58 34.56 11.32
C PRO A 14 16.12 34.66 12.73
N VAL A 15 15.31 35.19 13.66
CA VAL A 15 15.65 35.24 15.08
C VAL A 15 15.72 33.84 15.65
N ASN A 16 16.88 33.48 16.21
CA ASN A 16 17.10 32.15 16.77
C ASN A 16 16.15 31.88 17.96
N GLY A 17 15.41 30.77 17.92
CA GLY A 17 14.46 30.39 18.96
C GLY A 17 13.09 31.08 18.89
N ALA A 18 12.82 31.93 17.90
CA ALA A 18 11.49 32.48 17.67
C ALA A 18 10.54 31.45 17.09
N VAL A 19 9.28 31.48 17.55
CA VAL A 19 8.23 30.65 16.95
C VAL A 19 8.01 31.08 15.50
N MET A 20 8.09 30.14 14.59
CA MET A 20 7.87 30.43 13.15
C MET A 20 6.45 30.91 12.90
N ASN A 21 6.31 31.89 12.01
CA ASN A 21 5.00 32.41 11.63
C ASN A 21 4.22 31.35 10.83
N PRO A 22 3.05 30.87 11.31
CA PRO A 22 2.26 29.86 10.61
C PRO A 22 1.84 30.32 9.20
N VAL A 23 1.54 31.59 8.99
CA VAL A 23 1.18 32.16 7.68
C VAL A 23 2.37 32.13 6.72
N GLY A 24 3.59 32.43 7.23
CA GLY A 24 4.82 32.31 6.45
C GLY A 24 5.13 30.84 6.06
N LEU A 25 4.94 29.90 6.98
CA LEU A 25 5.09 28.47 6.71
C LEU A 25 4.16 27.97 5.60
N LEU A 26 2.92 28.46 5.58
CA LEU A 26 1.93 28.07 4.56
C LEU A 26 2.19 28.74 3.22
N ASN A 27 2.49 30.04 3.19
CA ASN A 27 2.61 30.81 1.96
C ASN A 27 3.99 30.65 1.27
N MET A 28 5.01 30.25 2.02
CA MET A 28 6.38 30.06 1.51
C MET A 28 6.71 28.58 1.31
N ASN A 29 5.73 27.69 1.22
CA ASN A 29 5.92 26.28 0.93
C ASN A 29 5.00 25.87 -0.23
N ASP A 30 5.57 25.74 -1.41
CA ASP A 30 4.87 25.17 -2.57
C ASP A 30 5.28 23.70 -2.73
N SER A 31 4.46 22.82 -2.18
CA SER A 31 4.66 21.38 -2.27
C SER A 31 3.53 20.77 -3.07
N GLN A 32 3.86 20.27 -4.24
CA GLN A 32 2.89 19.67 -5.16
C GLN A 32 3.15 18.19 -5.33
N SER A 33 2.09 17.41 -5.36
CA SER A 33 2.18 16.00 -5.68
C SER A 33 1.07 15.56 -6.63
N THR A 34 1.42 14.67 -7.55
CA THR A 34 0.46 14.06 -8.46
C THR A 34 0.55 12.56 -8.34
N VAL A 35 -0.58 11.91 -8.09
CA VAL A 35 -0.70 10.46 -8.04
C VAL A 35 -1.65 10.01 -9.14
N LYS A 36 -1.18 9.08 -9.98
CA LYS A 36 -2.01 8.37 -10.95
C LYS A 36 -2.17 6.95 -10.44
N ARG A 37 -3.41 6.46 -10.31
CA ARG A 37 -3.71 5.13 -9.83
C ARG A 37 -4.69 4.44 -10.76
N PHE A 38 -4.44 3.18 -11.03
CA PHE A 38 -5.36 2.25 -11.65
C PHE A 38 -5.62 1.12 -10.68
N ILE A 39 -6.90 0.82 -10.43
CA ILE A 39 -7.32 -0.32 -9.62
C ILE A 39 -8.47 -1.02 -10.33
N GLY A 40 -8.42 -2.34 -10.35
CA GLY A 40 -9.47 -3.16 -10.93
C GLY A 40 -9.37 -4.59 -10.47
N ASN A 41 -10.50 -5.28 -10.52
CA ASN A 41 -10.61 -6.71 -10.29
C ASN A 41 -11.56 -7.35 -11.28
N ILE A 42 -11.34 -8.63 -11.51
CA ILE A 42 -12.21 -9.50 -12.31
C ILE A 42 -12.51 -10.71 -11.45
N ASP A 43 -13.79 -10.99 -11.26
CA ASP A 43 -14.30 -12.14 -10.54
C ASP A 43 -15.03 -13.06 -11.50
N ALA A 44 -14.77 -14.36 -11.41
CA ALA A 44 -15.40 -15.38 -12.22
C ALA A 44 -15.87 -16.52 -11.32
N ASP A 45 -17.14 -16.83 -11.43
CA ASP A 45 -17.79 -17.97 -10.79
C ASP A 45 -18.24 -18.97 -11.87
N TYR A 46 -17.84 -20.23 -11.71
CA TYR A 46 -18.26 -21.29 -12.60
C TYR A 46 -18.79 -22.50 -11.83
N ARG A 47 -20.08 -22.79 -11.98
CA ARG A 47 -20.67 -24.03 -11.49
C ARG A 47 -20.54 -25.10 -12.59
N LEU A 48 -19.92 -26.23 -12.27
CA LEU A 48 -19.71 -27.29 -13.21
C LEU A 48 -21.07 -27.89 -13.65
N HIS A 49 -21.36 -27.84 -14.94
CA HIS A 49 -22.63 -28.33 -15.48
C HIS A 49 -22.80 -29.86 -15.35
N PHE A 50 -21.69 -30.61 -15.38
CA PHE A 50 -21.67 -32.07 -15.19
C PHE A 50 -21.53 -32.48 -13.71
N PHE A 51 -21.23 -31.54 -12.80
CA PHE A 51 -21.11 -31.76 -11.37
C PHE A 51 -21.55 -30.50 -10.60
N PRO A 52 -22.90 -30.26 -10.53
CA PRO A 52 -23.43 -28.97 -10.09
C PRO A 52 -23.21 -28.67 -8.61
N ASP A 53 -22.85 -29.67 -7.81
CA ASP A 53 -22.51 -29.51 -6.41
C ASP A 53 -21.15 -28.82 -6.20
N LEU A 54 -20.33 -28.68 -7.27
CA LEU A 54 -19.02 -28.04 -7.24
C LEU A 54 -19.04 -26.71 -7.97
N LYS A 55 -18.61 -25.68 -7.26
CA LYS A 55 -18.43 -24.32 -7.74
C LYS A 55 -16.94 -23.94 -7.71
N LEU A 56 -16.43 -23.39 -8.79
CA LEU A 56 -15.11 -22.82 -8.89
C LEU A 56 -15.22 -21.30 -8.88
N HIS A 57 -14.31 -20.66 -8.19
CA HIS A 57 -14.19 -19.21 -8.12
C HIS A 57 -12.76 -18.76 -8.43
N ALA A 58 -12.65 -17.70 -9.20
CA ALA A 58 -11.38 -17.04 -9.50
C ALA A 58 -11.53 -15.52 -9.38
N THR A 59 -10.67 -14.88 -8.62
CA THR A 59 -10.52 -13.42 -8.55
C THR A 59 -9.12 -13.04 -9.02
N LEU A 60 -9.04 -12.11 -9.96
CA LEU A 60 -7.82 -11.43 -10.37
C LEU A 60 -7.92 -9.97 -9.98
N GLY A 61 -7.00 -9.49 -9.16
CA GLY A 61 -6.92 -8.09 -8.75
C GLY A 61 -5.61 -7.45 -9.19
N TYR A 62 -5.68 -6.22 -9.64
CA TYR A 62 -4.52 -5.41 -9.99
C TYR A 62 -4.69 -3.97 -9.49
N ASP A 63 -3.68 -3.47 -8.79
CA ASP A 63 -3.63 -2.11 -8.28
C ASP A 63 -2.24 -1.54 -8.59
N TYR A 64 -2.20 -0.48 -9.36
CA TYR A 64 -0.98 0.23 -9.74
C TYR A 64 -1.12 1.71 -9.42
N ALA A 65 -0.15 2.24 -8.69
CA ALA A 65 -0.07 3.65 -8.39
C ALA A 65 1.32 4.20 -8.74
N GLN A 66 1.33 5.40 -9.31
CA GLN A 66 2.55 6.14 -9.59
C GLN A 66 2.40 7.56 -9.07
N GLY A 67 3.32 7.96 -8.19
CA GLY A 67 3.35 9.28 -7.57
C GLY A 67 4.64 10.03 -7.92
N LYS A 68 4.53 11.31 -8.21
CA LYS A 68 5.66 12.24 -8.34
C LYS A 68 5.31 13.57 -7.71
N GLY A 69 6.28 14.32 -7.27
CA GLY A 69 6.05 15.64 -6.72
C GLY A 69 7.26 16.54 -6.81
N SER A 70 7.06 17.78 -6.44
CA SER A 70 8.08 18.82 -6.30
C SER A 70 7.86 19.57 -5.00
N VAL A 71 8.95 20.08 -4.46
CA VAL A 71 8.97 20.93 -3.27
C VAL A 71 9.78 22.16 -3.61
N TYR A 72 9.17 23.33 -3.42
CA TYR A 72 9.83 24.61 -3.52
C TYR A 72 9.61 25.43 -2.25
N VAL A 73 10.69 25.89 -1.66
CA VAL A 73 10.70 26.82 -0.52
C VAL A 73 11.74 27.89 -0.82
N PRO A 74 11.35 29.17 -0.89
CA PRO A 74 12.29 30.23 -1.20
C PRO A 74 13.39 30.37 -0.13
N ALA A 75 14.54 30.91 -0.52
CA ALA A 75 15.71 31.03 0.35
C ALA A 75 15.48 31.91 1.58
N GLU A 76 14.59 32.89 1.48
CA GLU A 76 14.19 33.81 2.57
C GLU A 76 13.22 33.20 3.58
N ALA A 77 12.69 31.99 3.31
CA ALA A 77 11.77 31.32 4.21
C ALA A 77 12.49 30.91 5.52
N ALA A 78 11.94 31.31 6.65
CA ALA A 78 12.54 31.08 7.97
C ALA A 78 12.83 29.59 8.28
N GLN A 79 11.98 28.68 7.78
CA GLN A 79 12.14 27.24 7.99
C GLN A 79 13.38 26.64 7.31
N ASN A 80 13.84 27.25 6.20
CA ASN A 80 14.95 26.74 5.40
C ASN A 80 16.00 27.84 5.09
N TYR A 81 16.05 28.89 5.92
CA TYR A 81 16.96 30.01 5.72
C TYR A 81 18.41 29.58 5.72
N THR A 82 18.82 28.72 6.67
CA THR A 82 20.21 28.24 6.80
C THR A 82 20.66 27.35 5.65
N THR A 83 19.72 26.76 4.91
CA THR A 83 19.98 25.89 3.75
C THR A 83 19.74 26.59 2.42
N SER A 84 19.41 27.89 2.42
CA SER A 84 19.03 28.64 1.24
C SER A 84 17.84 28.07 0.50
N GLY A 85 16.78 27.75 1.26
CA GLY A 85 15.53 27.23 0.73
C GLY A 85 15.60 25.78 0.27
N LEU A 86 14.59 25.35 -0.50
CA LEU A 86 14.52 24.03 -1.14
C LEU A 86 13.98 24.18 -2.57
N ASP A 87 14.54 23.43 -3.51
CA ASP A 87 14.04 23.31 -4.88
C ASP A 87 14.41 21.94 -5.45
N TYR A 88 13.49 20.99 -5.36
CA TYR A 88 13.72 19.65 -5.87
C TYR A 88 12.44 18.94 -6.29
N SER A 89 12.62 17.91 -7.12
CA SER A 89 11.55 17.02 -7.52
C SER A 89 11.88 15.58 -7.14
N TYR A 90 10.86 14.81 -6.87
CA TYR A 90 10.98 13.40 -6.51
C TYR A 90 10.02 12.51 -7.31
N GLY A 91 10.37 11.26 -7.44
CA GLY A 91 9.59 10.25 -8.16
C GLY A 91 10.11 9.99 -9.58
N PRO A 92 9.37 9.17 -10.37
CA PRO A 92 8.11 8.53 -10.01
C PRO A 92 8.29 7.38 -9.01
N GLN A 93 7.62 7.47 -7.87
CA GLN A 93 7.44 6.33 -6.96
C GLN A 93 6.35 5.44 -7.52
N LYS A 94 6.60 4.14 -7.59
CA LYS A 94 5.66 3.15 -8.16
C LYS A 94 5.28 2.13 -7.11
N LYS A 95 4.00 1.83 -7.00
CA LYS A 95 3.45 0.75 -6.18
C LYS A 95 2.62 -0.16 -7.07
N GLU A 96 2.86 -1.44 -6.99
CA GLU A 96 2.16 -2.46 -7.77
C GLU A 96 1.73 -3.59 -6.84
N ASN A 97 0.44 -3.91 -6.86
CA ASN A 97 -0.14 -5.00 -6.10
C ASN A 97 -0.90 -5.90 -7.06
N ARG A 98 -0.70 -7.20 -6.93
CA ARG A 98 -1.40 -8.24 -7.69
C ARG A 98 -2.04 -9.21 -6.73
N LEU A 99 -3.27 -9.58 -7.01
CA LEU A 99 -4.04 -10.57 -6.25
C LEU A 99 -4.52 -11.65 -7.20
N LEU A 100 -4.37 -12.89 -6.80
CA LEU A 100 -5.04 -14.04 -7.39
C LEU A 100 -5.64 -14.86 -6.26
N THR A 101 -6.96 -15.03 -6.28
CA THR A 101 -7.67 -15.94 -5.41
C THR A 101 -8.33 -17.01 -6.27
N LEU A 102 -8.10 -18.27 -5.92
CA LEU A 102 -8.74 -19.41 -6.55
C LEU A 102 -9.34 -20.28 -5.44
N TYR A 103 -10.60 -20.65 -5.54
CA TYR A 103 -11.15 -21.68 -4.66
C TYR A 103 -12.18 -22.54 -5.35
N ALA A 104 -12.30 -23.75 -4.82
CA ALA A 104 -13.38 -24.69 -5.12
C ALA A 104 -14.27 -24.83 -3.90
N ASN A 105 -15.57 -24.76 -4.09
CA ASN A 105 -16.56 -25.00 -3.05
C ASN A 105 -17.47 -26.16 -3.49
N TYR A 106 -17.51 -27.21 -2.67
CA TYR A 106 -18.38 -28.35 -2.82
C TYR A 106 -19.47 -28.31 -1.76
N ASN A 107 -20.73 -28.26 -2.20
CA ASN A 107 -21.86 -28.23 -1.30
C ASN A 107 -22.81 -29.40 -1.63
N LYS A 108 -23.09 -30.24 -0.65
CA LYS A 108 -23.94 -31.43 -0.81
C LYS A 108 -24.82 -31.65 0.39
N LEU A 109 -26.12 -31.76 0.14
CA LEU A 109 -27.08 -32.27 1.08
C LEU A 109 -27.35 -33.77 0.75
N VAL A 110 -27.10 -34.62 1.72
CA VAL A 110 -27.39 -36.07 1.63
C VAL A 110 -28.58 -36.40 2.56
N GLU A 111 -29.77 -36.37 2.00
CA GLU A 111 -31.03 -36.52 2.77
C GLU A 111 -31.14 -37.87 3.50
N SER A 112 -30.64 -38.95 2.89
CA SER A 112 -30.67 -40.30 3.44
C SER A 112 -29.98 -40.40 4.81
N ILE A 113 -28.96 -39.63 5.04
CA ILE A 113 -28.21 -39.58 6.31
C ILE A 113 -28.43 -38.25 7.06
N LYS A 114 -29.36 -37.40 6.59
CA LYS A 114 -29.70 -36.08 7.16
C LYS A 114 -28.44 -35.22 7.37
N SER A 115 -27.48 -35.28 6.45
CA SER A 115 -26.17 -34.62 6.55
C SER A 115 -25.98 -33.66 5.43
N SER A 116 -25.44 -32.48 5.77
CA SER A 116 -25.01 -31.45 4.83
C SER A 116 -23.51 -31.22 4.96
N PHE A 117 -22.84 -31.19 3.82
CA PHE A 117 -21.41 -30.92 3.68
C PHE A 117 -21.21 -29.67 2.86
N ASP A 118 -20.41 -28.75 3.38
CA ASP A 118 -19.89 -27.58 2.65
C ASP A 118 -18.37 -27.56 2.81
N VAL A 119 -17.67 -27.87 1.72
CA VAL A 119 -16.22 -27.98 1.72
C VAL A 119 -15.65 -26.94 0.78
N THR A 120 -14.76 -26.12 1.29
CA THR A 120 -14.04 -25.13 0.49
C THR A 120 -12.55 -25.42 0.57
N ALA A 121 -11.88 -25.43 -0.58
CA ALA A 121 -10.44 -25.47 -0.68
C ALA A 121 -9.95 -24.34 -1.59
N GLY A 122 -8.94 -23.60 -1.16
CA GLY A 122 -8.54 -22.41 -1.88
C GLY A 122 -7.05 -22.10 -1.80
N TYR A 123 -6.67 -21.21 -2.68
CA TYR A 123 -5.33 -20.71 -2.87
C TYR A 123 -5.39 -19.20 -3.08
N ASP A 124 -4.58 -18.45 -2.31
CA ASP A 124 -4.38 -17.02 -2.46
C ASP A 124 -2.92 -16.72 -2.79
N TYR A 125 -2.72 -15.89 -3.78
CA TYR A 125 -1.44 -15.30 -4.13
C TYR A 125 -1.55 -13.79 -4.07
N GLN A 126 -0.67 -13.17 -3.30
CA GLN A 126 -0.58 -11.71 -3.24
C GLN A 126 0.88 -11.30 -3.48
N TYR A 127 1.05 -10.33 -4.36
CA TYR A 127 2.33 -9.75 -4.71
C TYR A 127 2.29 -8.24 -4.52
N TRP A 128 3.29 -7.72 -3.83
CA TRP A 128 3.49 -6.29 -3.65
C TRP A 128 4.88 -5.90 -4.11
N LYS A 129 4.93 -4.81 -4.85
CA LYS A 129 6.17 -4.18 -5.27
C LYS A 129 6.09 -2.67 -5.00
N SER A 130 7.14 -2.11 -4.39
CA SER A 130 7.31 -0.68 -4.20
C SER A 130 8.68 -0.28 -4.74
N THR A 131 8.70 0.64 -5.70
CA THR A 131 9.94 1.14 -6.31
C THR A 131 10.00 2.64 -6.09
N THR A 132 11.05 3.10 -5.46
CA THR A 132 11.38 4.51 -5.29
C THR A 132 12.70 4.77 -6.01
N PRO A 133 12.75 5.68 -6.99
CA PRO A 133 14.02 6.05 -7.63
C PRO A 133 14.90 6.84 -6.67
N LEU A 134 16.17 6.89 -6.96
CA LEU A 134 17.09 7.83 -6.32
C LEU A 134 16.64 9.26 -6.62
N TYR A 135 16.61 10.12 -5.61
CA TYR A 135 16.42 11.55 -5.77
C TYR A 135 17.25 12.32 -4.75
N SER A 136 17.56 13.56 -5.07
CA SER A 136 18.30 14.44 -4.18
C SER A 136 17.44 15.66 -3.83
N GLU A 137 17.42 15.98 -2.55
CA GLU A 137 16.86 17.23 -2.03
C GLU A 137 17.91 18.31 -2.26
N MET A 138 17.59 19.31 -3.05
CA MET A 138 18.46 20.42 -3.40
C MET A 138 17.91 21.72 -2.82
N ASN A 139 18.80 22.67 -2.52
CA ASN A 139 18.41 24.04 -2.21
C ASN A 139 18.21 24.86 -3.49
N THR A 140 17.77 26.12 -3.35
CA THR A 140 17.53 27.02 -4.49
C THR A 140 18.81 27.40 -5.25
N LEU A 141 20.00 27.12 -4.70
CA LEU A 141 21.30 27.31 -5.35
C LEU A 141 21.74 26.05 -6.12
N GLY A 142 20.97 24.96 -6.10
CA GLY A 142 21.32 23.70 -6.75
C GLY A 142 22.27 22.81 -5.93
N GLU A 143 22.50 23.12 -4.66
CA GLU A 143 23.36 22.33 -3.79
C GLU A 143 22.60 21.19 -3.16
N ILE A 144 23.16 19.99 -3.18
CA ILE A 144 22.54 18.79 -2.63
C ILE A 144 22.59 18.84 -1.10
N GLN A 145 21.43 18.89 -0.46
CA GLN A 145 21.29 18.86 0.99
C GLN A 145 21.19 17.42 1.50
N LYS A 146 20.48 16.56 0.76
CA LYS A 146 20.28 15.16 1.12
C LYS A 146 20.02 14.32 -0.13
N THR A 147 20.53 13.09 -0.12
CA THR A 147 20.25 12.12 -1.18
C THR A 147 19.51 10.94 -0.61
N SER A 148 18.33 10.63 -1.16
CA SER A 148 17.54 9.45 -0.84
C SER A 148 17.90 8.32 -1.80
N LYS A 149 18.28 7.17 -1.25
CA LYS A 149 18.67 6.00 -2.04
C LYS A 149 17.47 5.41 -2.80
N ALA A 150 17.74 4.87 -3.97
CA ALA A 150 16.76 4.06 -4.67
C ALA A 150 16.38 2.81 -3.85
N SER A 151 15.11 2.45 -3.87
CA SER A 151 14.57 1.27 -3.22
C SER A 151 13.71 0.48 -4.20
N ASP A 152 13.87 -0.84 -4.22
CA ASP A 152 13.01 -1.80 -4.95
C ASP A 152 12.64 -2.93 -4.00
N GLU A 153 11.53 -2.76 -3.32
CA GLU A 153 11.04 -3.71 -2.33
C GLU A 153 9.96 -4.59 -2.94
N ARG A 154 10.09 -5.89 -2.73
CA ARG A 154 9.14 -6.90 -3.22
C ARG A 154 8.82 -7.89 -2.13
N HIS A 155 7.56 -8.26 -2.02
CA HIS A 155 7.15 -9.35 -1.16
C HIS A 155 5.97 -10.11 -1.75
N VAL A 156 5.91 -11.36 -1.40
CA VAL A 156 4.90 -12.31 -1.85
C VAL A 156 4.30 -12.99 -0.63
N LEU A 157 3.01 -13.18 -0.65
CA LEU A 157 2.26 -14.01 0.27
C LEU A 157 1.54 -15.10 -0.52
N LEU A 158 1.75 -16.34 -0.12
CA LEU A 158 1.05 -17.52 -0.63
C LEU A 158 0.27 -18.14 0.49
N SER A 159 -0.99 -18.47 0.25
CA SER A 159 -1.85 -19.09 1.23
C SER A 159 -2.61 -20.26 0.61
N TYR A 160 -2.64 -21.37 1.34
CA TYR A 160 -3.51 -22.51 1.06
C TYR A 160 -4.47 -22.68 2.22
N TYR A 161 -5.74 -22.87 1.94
CA TYR A 161 -6.72 -23.07 2.98
C TYR A 161 -7.76 -24.09 2.63
N GLY A 162 -8.29 -24.72 3.67
CA GLY A 162 -9.41 -25.63 3.58
C GLY A 162 -10.40 -25.37 4.71
N ARG A 163 -11.68 -25.41 4.41
CA ARG A 163 -12.77 -25.28 5.37
C ARG A 163 -13.78 -26.40 5.15
N LEU A 164 -14.20 -27.00 6.21
CA LEU A 164 -15.32 -27.94 6.25
C LEU A 164 -16.39 -27.39 7.19
N ASN A 165 -17.60 -27.21 6.70
CA ASN A 165 -18.80 -27.05 7.50
C ASN A 165 -19.63 -28.32 7.32
N TYR A 166 -19.90 -29.01 8.42
CA TYR A 166 -20.70 -30.20 8.46
C TYR A 166 -21.92 -29.98 9.37
N SER A 167 -23.07 -30.37 8.90
CA SER A 167 -24.31 -30.33 9.71
C SER A 167 -24.99 -31.67 9.65
N PHE A 168 -25.37 -32.19 10.83
CA PHE A 168 -26.09 -33.41 10.98
C PHE A 168 -27.50 -33.15 11.61
N ASN A 169 -28.53 -33.60 10.94
CA ASN A 169 -29.95 -33.47 11.35
C ASN A 169 -30.33 -32.03 11.73
N SER A 170 -29.69 -31.02 11.17
CA SER A 170 -29.89 -29.60 11.48
C SER A 170 -29.71 -29.25 12.98
N ARG A 171 -29.09 -30.13 13.76
CA ARG A 171 -28.86 -29.95 15.20
C ARG A 171 -27.38 -29.88 15.57
N TYR A 172 -26.56 -30.69 14.93
CA TYR A 172 -25.15 -30.76 15.24
C TYR A 172 -24.39 -30.15 14.10
N MET A 173 -23.56 -29.15 14.41
CA MET A 173 -22.76 -28.44 13.42
C MET A 173 -21.29 -28.51 13.84
N LEU A 174 -20.43 -28.83 12.87
CA LEU A 174 -18.96 -28.80 13.02
C LEU A 174 -18.40 -27.92 11.93
N THR A 175 -17.61 -26.93 12.33
CA THR A 175 -16.80 -26.14 11.43
C THR A 175 -15.33 -26.33 11.75
N THR A 176 -14.53 -26.68 10.75
CA THR A 176 -13.09 -26.73 10.87
C THR A 176 -12.45 -25.97 9.73
N THR A 177 -11.35 -25.30 10.02
CA THR A 177 -10.56 -24.54 9.04
C THR A 177 -9.09 -24.80 9.26
N VAL A 178 -8.37 -25.06 8.18
CA VAL A 178 -6.91 -25.19 8.16
C VAL A 178 -6.37 -24.18 7.15
N ARG A 179 -5.34 -23.43 7.53
CA ARG A 179 -4.66 -22.49 6.65
C ARG A 179 -3.17 -22.58 6.83
N ARG A 180 -2.46 -22.52 5.72
CA ARG A 180 -1.00 -22.45 5.68
C ARG A 180 -0.60 -21.24 4.85
N ASP A 181 0.15 -20.33 5.47
CA ASP A 181 0.68 -19.14 4.84
C ASP A 181 2.20 -19.24 4.67
N ALA A 182 2.71 -18.80 3.53
CA ALA A 182 4.12 -18.64 3.25
C ALA A 182 4.38 -17.22 2.76
N THR A 183 5.35 -16.53 3.36
CA THR A 183 5.70 -15.16 2.99
C THR A 183 7.20 -15.05 2.72
N SER A 184 7.54 -14.22 1.74
CA SER A 184 8.94 -13.91 1.42
C SER A 184 9.61 -12.96 2.41
N ARG A 185 8.87 -12.42 3.39
CA ARG A 185 9.42 -11.48 4.41
C ARG A 185 10.25 -12.18 5.48
N PHE A 186 10.05 -13.47 5.71
CA PHE A 186 10.84 -14.21 6.69
C PHE A 186 12.14 -14.72 6.07
N ALA A 187 13.26 -14.51 6.78
CA ALA A 187 14.53 -15.10 6.40
C ALA A 187 14.44 -16.63 6.41
N LYS A 188 15.14 -17.28 5.48
CA LYS A 188 15.13 -18.76 5.32
C LYS A 188 15.48 -19.54 6.60
N ASN A 189 16.15 -18.91 7.58
CA ASN A 189 16.66 -19.56 8.80
C ASN A 189 15.77 -19.34 10.04
N VAL A 190 14.56 -18.79 9.89
CA VAL A 190 13.62 -18.53 10.99
C VAL A 190 12.30 -19.28 10.71
N ARG A 191 12.42 -20.56 10.39
CA ARG A 191 11.26 -21.47 10.27
C ARG A 191 11.23 -22.45 11.40
#